data_5fdcc5c1a13ec08d070d28e6e5b40383
#
_entry.id   5fdcc5c1a13ec08d070d28e6e5b40383
#
_cell.length_a   1.000
_cell.length_b   1.000
_cell.length_c   1.000
_cell.angle_alpha   90.00
_cell.angle_beta   90.00
_cell.angle_gamma   90.00
#
_symmetry.space_group_name_H-M   'P 1'
#
loop_
_entity.id
_entity.type
_entity.pdbx_description
1 polymer ?
#
loop_
_entity_poly.entity_id
_entity_poly.type
_entity_poly.pdbx_seq_one_letter_code
_entity_poly.pdbx_strand_id
1 'polypeptide(L)'
;MRARLGPEAAPERQIATLNALLFGEEGFRGNSAHYYDPRNSYLNEVLERRLGIPITLALVYVEVGRRAHLPLRGVGFPAHFLVAYEAEPRLLIDAFDCGRLLSETDCQRQLWDTFGSSGRLEPAHLAASSNRQILARLITNLKVAYERAGDLHRAVRASEQLSVVQPTAAELRDRGQLRFRLADFAGASADLDQYLAFEPAAADAEAVRRQLALIRELHARRN
;
A
#
# COMPACT_ATOMS: atom_id res chain seq x y z
N MET A 1 -27.08 3.35 8.28
CA MET A 1 -26.09 4.04 9.11
C MET A 1 -26.53 5.42 9.57
N ARG A 2 -26.92 6.36 8.70
CA ARG A 2 -27.41 7.71 9.12
C ARG A 2 -28.52 7.67 10.18
N ALA A 3 -29.48 6.78 10.06
CA ALA A 3 -30.57 6.64 11.03
C ALA A 3 -30.12 6.14 12.41
N ARG A 4 -28.94 5.56 12.52
CA ARG A 4 -28.35 5.04 13.80
C ARG A 4 -27.43 6.06 14.47
N LEU A 5 -26.97 7.07 13.73
CA LEU A 5 -26.12 8.16 14.21
C LEU A 5 -27.02 9.37 14.43
N GLY A 6 -27.30 9.72 15.68
CA GLY A 6 -27.90 11.02 16.00
C GLY A 6 -26.99 12.14 15.49
N PRO A 7 -27.55 13.31 15.09
CA PRO A 7 -26.79 14.42 14.49
C PRO A 7 -25.66 14.99 15.37
N GLU A 8 -25.65 14.71 16.66
CA GLU A 8 -24.69 15.20 17.66
C GLU A 8 -23.94 14.07 18.41
N ALA A 9 -23.85 12.88 17.80
CA ALA A 9 -23.11 11.78 18.44
C ALA A 9 -21.64 12.11 18.58
N ALA A 10 -21.04 11.84 19.76
CA ALA A 10 -19.59 11.98 19.97
C ALA A 10 -18.80 11.15 18.95
N PRO A 11 -17.59 11.61 18.53
CA PRO A 11 -16.75 10.91 17.55
C PRO A 11 -16.55 9.43 17.83
N GLU A 12 -16.30 9.06 19.06
CA GLU A 12 -16.07 7.66 19.46
C GLU A 12 -17.34 6.82 19.24
N ARG A 13 -18.53 7.36 19.50
CA ARG A 13 -19.79 6.70 19.23
C ARG A 13 -20.06 6.53 17.74
N GLN A 14 -19.69 7.52 16.94
CA GLN A 14 -19.76 7.45 15.47
C GLN A 14 -18.88 6.32 14.95
N ILE A 15 -17.62 6.25 15.42
CA ILE A 15 -16.66 5.20 15.09
C ILE A 15 -17.15 3.84 15.55
N ALA A 16 -17.62 3.70 16.80
CA ALA A 16 -18.17 2.44 17.30
C ALA A 16 -19.36 1.94 16.47
N THR A 17 -20.24 2.86 16.01
CA THR A 17 -21.37 2.50 15.13
C THR A 17 -20.89 2.03 13.75
N LEU A 18 -19.86 2.66 13.18
CA LEU A 18 -19.28 2.25 11.91
C LEU A 18 -18.57 0.90 12.04
N ASN A 19 -17.86 0.68 13.14
CA ASN A 19 -17.22 -0.61 13.45
C ASN A 19 -18.25 -1.74 13.59
N ALA A 20 -19.32 -1.51 14.33
CA ALA A 20 -20.40 -2.48 14.48
C ALA A 20 -21.03 -2.86 13.12
N LEU A 21 -21.24 -1.87 12.25
CA LEU A 21 -21.74 -2.12 10.90
C LEU A 21 -20.73 -2.93 10.06
N LEU A 22 -19.50 -2.43 9.89
CA LEU A 22 -18.55 -3.02 8.93
C LEU A 22 -17.99 -4.34 9.42
N PHE A 23 -17.58 -4.43 10.68
CA PHE A 23 -16.89 -5.61 11.20
C PHE A 23 -17.84 -6.58 11.92
N GLY A 24 -18.94 -6.08 12.50
CA GLY A 24 -19.96 -6.89 13.16
C GLY A 24 -21.00 -7.43 12.19
N GLU A 25 -21.73 -6.56 11.50
CA GLU A 25 -22.88 -6.94 10.66
C GLU A 25 -22.44 -7.40 9.28
N GLU A 26 -21.58 -6.61 8.58
CA GLU A 26 -21.09 -6.92 7.23
C GLU A 26 -19.95 -7.93 7.20
N GLY A 27 -19.28 -8.14 8.34
CA GLY A 27 -18.28 -9.18 8.53
C GLY A 27 -16.95 -8.94 7.82
N PHE A 28 -16.59 -7.68 7.49
CA PHE A 28 -15.27 -7.38 6.96
C PHE A 28 -14.16 -7.76 7.92
N ARG A 29 -13.05 -8.28 7.42
CA ARG A 29 -11.91 -8.71 8.24
C ARG A 29 -10.58 -8.59 7.52
N GLY A 30 -9.50 -8.42 8.28
CA GLY A 30 -8.14 -8.54 7.80
C GLY A 30 -7.82 -9.97 7.35
N ASN A 31 -7.28 -10.15 6.15
CA ASN A 31 -6.84 -11.44 5.66
C ASN A 31 -5.39 -11.74 6.08
N SER A 32 -5.17 -12.02 7.35
CA SER A 32 -3.84 -12.32 7.88
C SER A 32 -3.29 -13.66 7.39
N ALA A 33 -4.17 -14.66 7.19
CA ALA A 33 -3.77 -16.02 6.75
C ALA A 33 -3.22 -16.03 5.32
N HIS A 34 -3.79 -15.20 4.44
CA HIS A 34 -3.39 -15.07 3.03
C HIS A 34 -3.17 -13.60 2.67
N TYR A 35 -2.29 -12.93 3.41
CA TYR A 35 -2.05 -11.49 3.29
C TYR A 35 -1.67 -11.08 1.87
N TYR A 36 -0.84 -11.86 1.19
CA TYR A 36 -0.34 -11.60 -0.15
C TYR A 36 -1.20 -12.18 -1.28
N ASP A 37 -2.44 -12.59 -1.00
CA ASP A 37 -3.40 -12.93 -2.06
C ASP A 37 -3.71 -11.64 -2.88
N PRO A 38 -3.44 -11.61 -4.20
CA PRO A 38 -3.69 -10.42 -5.02
C PRO A 38 -5.13 -9.91 -4.94
N ARG A 39 -6.11 -10.79 -4.70
CA ARG A 39 -7.53 -10.45 -4.55
C ARG A 39 -7.79 -9.51 -3.37
N ASN A 40 -6.90 -9.47 -2.38
CA ASN A 40 -7.03 -8.52 -1.26
C ASN A 40 -6.79 -7.06 -1.67
N SER A 41 -6.18 -6.82 -2.84
CA SER A 41 -5.91 -5.48 -3.38
C SER A 41 -6.97 -5.00 -4.37
N TYR A 42 -7.91 -5.85 -4.77
CA TYR A 42 -9.03 -5.50 -5.65
C TYR A 42 -10.29 -5.21 -4.83
N LEU A 43 -10.80 -3.98 -4.90
CA LEU A 43 -11.95 -3.56 -4.09
C LEU A 43 -13.22 -4.37 -4.36
N ASN A 44 -13.49 -4.77 -5.60
CA ASN A 44 -14.61 -5.65 -5.93
C ASN A 44 -14.49 -7.00 -5.19
N GLU A 45 -13.31 -7.63 -5.21
CA GLU A 45 -13.03 -8.87 -4.49
C GLU A 45 -13.16 -8.70 -2.97
N VAL A 46 -12.65 -7.57 -2.43
CA VAL A 46 -12.76 -7.26 -1.00
C VAL A 46 -14.22 -7.08 -0.59
N LEU A 47 -15.02 -6.37 -1.39
CA LEU A 47 -16.46 -6.18 -1.12
C LEU A 47 -17.23 -7.50 -1.16
N GLU A 48 -16.90 -8.39 -2.07
CA GLU A 48 -17.57 -9.68 -2.24
C GLU A 48 -17.16 -10.68 -1.15
N ARG A 49 -15.85 -10.80 -0.89
CA ARG A 49 -15.27 -11.77 0.04
C ARG A 49 -15.27 -11.32 1.51
N ARG A 50 -15.46 -10.01 1.75
CA ARG A 50 -15.31 -9.37 3.08
C ARG A 50 -13.91 -9.50 3.69
N LEU A 51 -12.91 -9.78 2.88
CA LEU A 51 -11.52 -9.98 3.27
C LEU A 51 -10.62 -9.01 2.53
N GLY A 52 -9.73 -8.31 3.26
CA GLY A 52 -8.84 -7.32 2.68
C GLY A 52 -7.52 -7.15 3.44
N ILE A 53 -6.68 -6.27 2.93
CA ILE A 53 -5.45 -5.77 3.57
C ILE A 53 -5.69 -4.38 4.18
N PRO A 54 -4.77 -3.85 5.00
CA PRO A 54 -4.98 -2.57 5.69
C PRO A 54 -5.55 -1.47 4.80
N ILE A 55 -4.94 -1.22 3.63
CA ILE A 55 -5.37 -0.13 2.75
C ILE A 55 -6.76 -0.37 2.14
N THR A 56 -7.10 -1.58 1.72
CA THR A 56 -8.41 -1.84 1.09
C THR A 56 -9.55 -1.80 2.10
N LEU A 57 -9.33 -2.30 3.32
CA LEU A 57 -10.30 -2.16 4.41
C LEU A 57 -10.45 -0.70 4.86
N ALA A 58 -9.35 0.06 4.93
CA ALA A 58 -9.39 1.49 5.22
C ALA A 58 -10.17 2.26 4.14
N LEU A 59 -10.02 1.91 2.86
CA LEU A 59 -10.81 2.54 1.78
C LEU A 59 -12.29 2.25 1.89
N VAL A 60 -12.69 1.00 2.19
CA VAL A 60 -14.09 0.65 2.46
C VAL A 60 -14.60 1.47 3.65
N TYR A 61 -13.82 1.54 4.72
CA TYR A 61 -14.15 2.28 5.93
C TYR A 61 -14.36 3.78 5.67
N VAL A 62 -13.41 4.42 4.99
CA VAL A 62 -13.47 5.84 4.61
C VAL A 62 -14.66 6.12 3.72
N GLU A 63 -14.92 5.27 2.72
CA GLU A 63 -15.97 5.50 1.74
C GLU A 63 -17.38 5.30 2.33
N VAL A 64 -17.56 4.33 3.22
CA VAL A 64 -18.84 4.17 3.95
C VAL A 64 -19.04 5.31 4.94
N GLY A 65 -17.99 5.70 5.67
CA GLY A 65 -18.03 6.83 6.60
C GLY A 65 -18.32 8.16 5.89
N ARG A 66 -17.71 8.40 4.73
CA ARG A 66 -17.96 9.59 3.90
C ARG A 66 -19.44 9.69 3.50
N ARG A 67 -20.08 8.58 3.13
CA ARG A 67 -21.53 8.55 2.85
C ARG A 67 -22.38 8.84 4.09
N ALA A 68 -21.83 8.65 5.26
CA ALA A 68 -22.45 9.03 6.54
C ALA A 68 -22.04 10.44 7.00
N HIS A 69 -21.28 11.19 6.18
CA HIS A 69 -20.74 12.52 6.46
C HIS A 69 -19.70 12.55 7.59
N LEU A 70 -19.02 11.44 7.86
CA LEU A 70 -17.91 11.42 8.80
C LEU A 70 -16.66 12.00 8.14
N PRO A 71 -15.87 12.84 8.83
CA PRO A 71 -14.66 13.45 8.29
C PRO A 71 -13.48 12.47 8.32
N LEU A 72 -13.57 11.39 7.54
CA LEU A 72 -12.56 10.34 7.50
C LEU A 72 -11.58 10.51 6.36
N ARG A 73 -10.30 10.25 6.61
CA ARG A 73 -9.20 10.27 5.64
C ARG A 73 -8.33 9.03 5.80
N GLY A 74 -7.79 8.56 4.68
CA GLY A 74 -6.77 7.51 4.71
C GLY A 74 -5.40 8.09 5.10
N VAL A 75 -4.63 7.34 5.88
CA VAL A 75 -3.28 7.68 6.35
C VAL A 75 -2.31 6.58 5.94
N GLY A 76 -1.33 6.93 5.10
CA GLY A 76 -0.30 6.02 4.60
C GLY A 76 0.78 5.74 5.63
N PHE A 77 0.42 5.10 6.74
CA PHE A 77 1.34 4.77 7.80
C PHE A 77 2.43 3.80 7.32
N PRO A 78 3.71 3.94 7.77
CA PRO A 78 4.79 3.04 7.36
C PRO A 78 4.45 1.57 7.66
N ALA A 79 4.62 0.69 6.67
CA ALA A 79 4.28 -0.73 6.70
C ALA A 79 2.79 -1.06 7.01
N HIS A 80 1.94 -0.05 7.17
CA HIS A 80 0.52 -0.20 7.47
C HIS A 80 -0.32 0.85 6.74
N PHE A 81 -1.64 0.86 6.93
CA PHE A 81 -2.52 1.90 6.44
C PHE A 81 -3.64 2.13 7.46
N LEU A 82 -3.78 3.35 7.92
CA LEU A 82 -4.73 3.74 8.95
C LEU A 82 -5.83 4.65 8.37
N VAL A 83 -6.83 4.92 9.19
CA VAL A 83 -7.85 5.95 8.94
C VAL A 83 -7.74 7.01 10.03
N ALA A 84 -7.77 8.28 9.64
CA ALA A 84 -7.91 9.39 10.58
C ALA A 84 -9.35 9.92 10.55
N TYR A 85 -9.89 10.18 11.72
CA TYR A 85 -11.07 11.02 11.91
C TYR A 85 -10.59 12.45 12.14
N GLU A 86 -10.86 13.34 11.18
CA GLU A 86 -10.27 14.68 11.08
C GLU A 86 -11.14 15.77 11.75
N ALA A 87 -11.65 15.49 12.96
CA ALA A 87 -12.30 16.48 13.82
C ALA A 87 -11.77 16.35 15.25
N GLU A 88 -12.16 17.25 16.14
CA GLU A 88 -11.76 17.22 17.53
C GLU A 88 -12.65 16.29 18.38
N PRO A 89 -12.07 15.35 19.13
CA PRO A 89 -10.66 14.98 19.10
C PRO A 89 -10.29 14.19 17.81
N ARG A 90 -9.08 14.38 17.30
CA ARG A 90 -8.56 13.60 16.19
C ARG A 90 -8.32 12.16 16.65
N LEU A 91 -8.89 11.19 15.91
CA LEU A 91 -8.74 9.76 16.24
C LEU A 91 -8.04 9.02 15.09
N LEU A 92 -7.19 8.07 15.45
CA LEU A 92 -6.55 7.14 14.51
C LEU A 92 -7.22 5.76 14.65
N ILE A 93 -7.53 5.14 13.51
CA ILE A 93 -8.35 3.94 13.44
C ILE A 93 -7.62 2.90 12.60
N ASP A 94 -7.48 1.70 13.11
CA ASP A 94 -6.97 0.54 12.38
C ASP A 94 -8.13 -0.30 11.84
N ALA A 95 -8.47 -0.11 10.58
CA ALA A 95 -9.54 -0.87 9.92
C ALA A 95 -9.18 -2.35 9.71
N PHE A 96 -7.89 -2.71 9.72
CA PHE A 96 -7.43 -4.10 9.62
C PHE A 96 -7.62 -4.86 10.94
N ASP A 97 -7.52 -4.15 12.05
CA ASP A 97 -7.82 -4.64 13.40
C ASP A 97 -9.22 -4.18 13.84
N CYS A 98 -10.22 -4.45 13.03
CA CYS A 98 -11.65 -4.23 13.30
C CYS A 98 -12.00 -2.83 13.81
N GLY A 99 -11.29 -1.80 13.35
CA GLY A 99 -11.54 -0.41 13.71
C GLY A 99 -11.02 -0.01 15.08
N ARG A 100 -9.99 -0.69 15.59
CA ARG A 100 -9.33 -0.34 16.85
C ARG A 100 -8.81 1.09 16.81
N LEU A 101 -9.10 1.85 17.87
CA LEU A 101 -8.51 3.17 18.06
C LEU A 101 -7.06 3.02 18.50
N LEU A 102 -6.18 3.83 17.89
CA LEU A 102 -4.76 3.86 18.20
C LEU A 102 -4.35 5.20 18.81
N SER A 103 -3.53 5.13 19.84
CA SER A 103 -2.79 6.27 20.35
C SER A 103 -1.49 6.47 19.54
N GLU A 104 -0.84 7.63 19.68
CA GLU A 104 0.50 7.84 19.13
C GLU A 104 1.53 6.87 19.71
N THR A 105 1.35 6.45 20.97
CA THR A 105 2.18 5.42 21.60
C THR A 105 2.02 4.06 20.91
N ASP A 106 0.80 3.70 20.50
CA ASP A 106 0.57 2.47 19.72
C ASP A 106 1.22 2.56 18.34
N CYS A 107 1.10 3.70 17.67
CA CYS A 107 1.77 3.96 16.40
C CYS A 107 3.30 3.87 16.53
N GLN A 108 3.88 4.48 17.57
CA GLN A 108 5.31 4.39 17.84
C GLN A 108 5.74 2.93 18.08
N ARG A 109 4.95 2.14 18.81
CA ARG A 109 5.24 0.72 19.04
C ARG A 109 5.23 -0.07 17.75
N GLN A 110 4.24 0.14 16.87
CA GLN A 110 4.19 -0.51 15.55
C GLN A 110 5.43 -0.21 14.69
N LEU A 111 5.95 1.02 14.76
CA LEU A 111 7.21 1.38 14.09
C LEU A 111 8.40 0.65 14.67
N TRP A 112 8.50 0.52 15.99
CA TRP A 112 9.57 -0.26 16.62
C TRP A 112 9.49 -1.76 16.27
N ASP A 113 8.30 -2.33 16.25
CA ASP A 113 8.09 -3.73 15.88
C ASP A 113 8.49 -3.99 14.42
N THR A 114 8.34 -2.98 13.55
CA THR A 114 8.64 -3.12 12.12
C THR A 114 10.10 -2.77 11.76
N PHE A 115 10.63 -1.70 12.34
CA PHE A 115 11.91 -1.09 11.95
C PHE A 115 12.96 -1.08 13.08
N GLY A 116 12.65 -1.71 14.22
CA GLY A 116 13.52 -1.70 15.40
C GLY A 116 13.67 -0.29 15.99
N SER A 117 14.80 -0.05 16.67
CA SER A 117 15.08 1.22 17.35
C SER A 117 15.20 2.44 16.42
N SER A 118 15.33 2.23 15.12
CA SER A 118 15.37 3.32 14.12
C SER A 118 13.99 3.87 13.76
N GLY A 119 12.91 3.12 14.05
CA GLY A 119 11.54 3.52 13.78
C GLY A 119 11.08 4.64 14.72
N ARG A 120 11.07 5.89 14.25
CA ARG A 120 10.54 7.04 15.01
C ARG A 120 9.25 7.52 14.37
N LEU A 121 8.26 7.83 15.23
CA LEU A 121 7.02 8.45 14.78
C LEU A 121 7.29 9.91 14.45
N GLU A 122 6.94 10.30 13.22
CA GLU A 122 7.02 11.66 12.73
C GLU A 122 5.62 12.16 12.35
N PRO A 123 5.34 13.46 12.45
CA PRO A 123 4.03 14.00 12.06
C PRO A 123 3.63 13.65 10.63
N ALA A 124 4.60 13.55 9.71
CA ALA A 124 4.38 13.15 8.32
C ALA A 124 3.77 11.74 8.19
N HIS A 125 4.09 10.83 9.12
CA HIS A 125 3.54 9.46 9.13
C HIS A 125 2.04 9.41 9.46
N LEU A 126 1.51 10.46 10.07
CA LEU A 126 0.10 10.60 10.44
C LEU A 126 -0.67 11.54 9.51
N ALA A 127 -0.03 12.07 8.48
CA ALA A 127 -0.67 12.97 7.52
C ALA A 127 -1.66 12.21 6.61
N ALA A 128 -2.74 12.89 6.24
CA ALA A 128 -3.71 12.34 5.31
C ALA A 128 -3.08 12.12 3.92
N SER A 129 -3.30 10.94 3.36
CA SER A 129 -2.81 10.58 2.04
C SER A 129 -3.67 11.17 0.93
N SER A 130 -3.03 11.68 -0.12
CA SER A 130 -3.69 12.04 -1.37
C SER A 130 -4.18 10.78 -2.11
N ASN A 131 -5.17 10.95 -3.00
CA ASN A 131 -5.66 9.85 -3.84
C ASN A 131 -4.54 9.21 -4.69
N ARG A 132 -3.56 10.02 -5.12
CA ARG A 132 -2.40 9.54 -5.87
C ARG A 132 -1.51 8.62 -5.01
N GLN A 133 -1.25 8.99 -3.77
CA GLN A 133 -0.48 8.15 -2.83
C GLN A 133 -1.21 6.86 -2.49
N ILE A 134 -2.53 6.93 -2.28
CA ILE A 134 -3.37 5.76 -2.06
C ILE A 134 -3.31 4.80 -3.27
N LEU A 135 -3.47 5.33 -4.48
CA LEU A 135 -3.41 4.52 -5.70
C LEU A 135 -2.02 3.88 -5.88
N ALA A 136 -0.95 4.67 -5.69
CA ALA A 136 0.41 4.15 -5.75
C ALA A 136 0.63 3.00 -4.74
N ARG A 137 0.13 3.15 -3.51
CA ARG A 137 0.25 2.11 -2.48
C ARG A 137 -0.54 0.85 -2.81
N LEU A 138 -1.75 0.99 -3.40
CA LEU A 138 -2.53 -0.16 -3.88
C LEU A 138 -1.79 -0.94 -4.97
N ILE A 139 -1.24 -0.23 -5.95
CA ILE A 139 -0.47 -0.83 -7.05
C ILE A 139 0.81 -1.49 -6.51
N THR A 140 1.50 -0.87 -5.55
CA THR A 140 2.69 -1.45 -4.91
C THR A 140 2.34 -2.75 -4.19
N ASN A 141 1.24 -2.78 -3.41
CA ASN A 141 0.79 -4.00 -2.76
C ASN A 141 0.46 -5.11 -3.77
N LEU A 142 -0.17 -4.74 -4.88
CA LEU A 142 -0.51 -5.67 -5.95
C LEU A 142 0.74 -6.21 -6.65
N LYS A 143 1.74 -5.35 -6.95
CA LYS A 143 3.06 -5.75 -7.48
C LYS A 143 3.70 -6.80 -6.57
N VAL A 144 3.81 -6.51 -5.27
CA VAL A 144 4.40 -7.42 -4.28
C VAL A 144 3.62 -8.75 -4.18
N ALA A 145 2.30 -8.69 -4.20
CA ALA A 145 1.46 -9.88 -4.17
C ALA A 145 1.70 -10.79 -5.39
N TYR A 146 1.79 -10.22 -6.60
CA TYR A 146 2.10 -10.97 -7.82
C TYR A 146 3.52 -11.52 -7.82
N GLU A 147 4.51 -10.76 -7.34
CA GLU A 147 5.89 -11.26 -7.21
C GLU A 147 5.97 -12.48 -6.30
N ARG A 148 5.28 -12.45 -5.16
CA ARG A 148 5.22 -13.57 -4.22
C ARG A 148 4.45 -14.78 -4.75
N ALA A 149 3.44 -14.53 -5.58
CA ALA A 149 2.69 -15.58 -6.28
C ALA A 149 3.47 -16.16 -7.49
N GLY A 150 4.65 -15.61 -7.85
CA GLY A 150 5.42 -16.01 -9.03
C GLY A 150 4.84 -15.52 -10.36
N ASP A 151 3.79 -14.70 -10.34
CA ASP A 151 3.21 -14.10 -11.54
C ASP A 151 3.97 -12.82 -11.94
N LEU A 152 5.17 -13.05 -12.50
CA LEU A 152 6.06 -11.95 -12.87
C LEU A 152 5.49 -11.07 -13.99
N HIS A 153 4.66 -11.62 -14.88
CA HIS A 153 4.02 -10.84 -15.94
C HIS A 153 3.06 -9.79 -15.37
N ARG A 154 2.23 -10.19 -14.40
CA ARG A 154 1.35 -9.24 -13.73
C ARG A 154 2.11 -8.29 -12.81
N ALA A 155 3.21 -8.72 -12.19
CA ALA A 155 4.09 -7.85 -11.41
C ALA A 155 4.69 -6.74 -12.27
N VAL A 156 5.20 -7.04 -13.49
CA VAL A 156 5.70 -6.05 -14.44
C VAL A 156 4.59 -5.07 -14.85
N ARG A 157 3.38 -5.56 -15.16
CA ARG A 157 2.25 -4.66 -15.47
C ARG A 157 1.89 -3.72 -14.33
N ALA A 158 1.90 -4.22 -13.10
CA ALA A 158 1.69 -3.37 -11.92
C ALA A 158 2.80 -2.32 -11.78
N SER A 159 4.05 -2.69 -12.03
CA SER A 159 5.18 -1.77 -12.04
C SER A 159 5.07 -0.70 -13.13
N GLU A 160 4.60 -1.05 -14.33
CA GLU A 160 4.31 -0.09 -15.41
C GLU A 160 3.23 0.93 -15.01
N GLN A 161 2.15 0.47 -14.38
CA GLN A 161 1.12 1.36 -13.84
C GLN A 161 1.67 2.27 -12.74
N LEU A 162 2.51 1.74 -11.85
CA LEU A 162 3.15 2.51 -10.78
C LEU A 162 4.06 3.60 -11.34
N SER A 163 4.80 3.32 -12.41
CA SER A 163 5.65 4.30 -13.11
C SER A 163 4.85 5.49 -13.68
N VAL A 164 3.57 5.30 -14.02
CA VAL A 164 2.69 6.39 -14.46
C VAL A 164 2.16 7.19 -13.26
N VAL A 165 1.75 6.47 -12.20
CA VAL A 165 1.15 7.10 -11.03
C VAL A 165 2.20 7.82 -10.18
N GLN A 166 3.34 7.18 -9.95
CA GLN A 166 4.42 7.69 -9.09
C GLN A 166 5.78 7.30 -9.67
N PRO A 167 6.27 7.99 -10.71
CA PRO A 167 7.57 7.69 -11.32
C PRO A 167 8.70 7.95 -10.32
N THR A 168 9.53 6.94 -10.10
CA THR A 168 10.73 7.02 -9.27
C THR A 168 11.85 6.23 -9.92
N ALA A 169 13.12 6.61 -9.66
CA ALA A 169 14.27 5.85 -10.12
C ALA A 169 14.26 4.41 -9.55
N ALA A 170 13.90 4.25 -8.28
CA ALA A 170 13.79 2.93 -7.64
C ALA A 170 12.81 2.01 -8.38
N GLU A 171 11.68 2.54 -8.89
CA GLU A 171 10.70 1.73 -9.63
C GLU A 171 11.23 1.29 -11.00
N LEU A 172 12.06 2.09 -11.67
CA LEU A 172 12.76 1.67 -12.89
C LEU A 172 13.71 0.50 -12.60
N ARG A 173 14.51 0.59 -11.55
CA ARG A 173 15.39 -0.50 -11.12
C ARG A 173 14.60 -1.78 -10.84
N ASP A 174 13.57 -1.69 -10.03
CA ASP A 174 12.74 -2.84 -9.64
C ASP A 174 12.06 -3.47 -10.87
N ARG A 175 11.53 -2.67 -11.79
CA ARG A 175 10.93 -3.15 -13.03
C ARG A 175 11.96 -3.81 -13.95
N GLY A 176 13.14 -3.23 -14.07
CA GLY A 176 14.25 -3.82 -14.80
C GLY A 176 14.64 -5.20 -14.27
N GLN A 177 14.66 -5.37 -12.94
CA GLN A 177 14.91 -6.67 -12.31
C GLN A 177 13.78 -7.68 -12.58
N LEU A 178 12.52 -7.27 -12.54
CA LEU A 178 11.38 -8.12 -12.90
C LEU A 178 11.44 -8.56 -14.37
N ARG A 179 11.73 -7.66 -15.29
CA ARG A 179 11.90 -7.95 -16.72
C ARG A 179 13.07 -8.91 -16.97
N PHE A 180 14.18 -8.72 -16.28
CA PHE A 180 15.29 -9.67 -16.33
C PHE A 180 14.87 -11.10 -15.94
N ARG A 181 14.12 -11.25 -14.85
CA ARG A 181 13.57 -12.55 -14.42
C ARG A 181 12.63 -13.17 -15.45
N LEU A 182 11.98 -12.38 -16.28
CA LEU A 182 11.15 -12.81 -17.42
C LEU A 182 11.94 -13.06 -18.70
N ALA A 183 13.28 -12.90 -18.68
CA ALA A 183 14.14 -12.93 -19.86
C ALA A 183 13.75 -11.89 -20.94
N ASP A 184 13.06 -10.81 -20.57
CA ASP A 184 12.92 -9.58 -21.35
C ASP A 184 14.19 -8.73 -21.19
N PHE A 185 15.25 -9.14 -21.88
CA PHE A 185 16.56 -8.52 -21.74
C PHE A 185 16.59 -7.09 -22.32
N ALA A 186 15.83 -6.83 -23.38
CA ALA A 186 15.73 -5.51 -23.97
C ALA A 186 15.07 -4.51 -23.02
N GLY A 187 13.90 -4.86 -22.48
CA GLY A 187 13.18 -4.04 -21.52
C GLY A 187 13.96 -3.87 -20.21
N ALA A 188 14.60 -4.92 -19.72
CA ALA A 188 15.44 -4.87 -18.52
C ALA A 188 16.63 -3.90 -18.71
N SER A 189 17.33 -3.96 -19.85
CA SER A 189 18.44 -3.04 -20.15
C SER A 189 17.97 -1.59 -20.20
N ALA A 190 16.85 -1.32 -20.88
CA ALA A 190 16.31 0.03 -20.98
C ALA A 190 15.96 0.64 -19.61
N ASP A 191 15.30 -0.12 -18.74
CA ASP A 191 14.93 0.34 -17.40
C ASP A 191 16.16 0.58 -16.51
N LEU A 192 17.14 -0.34 -16.51
CA LEU A 192 18.34 -0.21 -15.70
C LEU A 192 19.29 0.89 -16.21
N ASP A 193 19.38 1.11 -17.52
CA ASP A 193 20.10 2.26 -18.09
C ASP A 193 19.47 3.58 -17.63
N GLN A 194 18.15 3.65 -17.68
CA GLN A 194 17.43 4.84 -17.24
C GLN A 194 17.58 5.09 -15.74
N TYR A 195 17.54 4.02 -14.93
CA TYR A 195 17.84 4.11 -13.49
C TYR A 195 19.22 4.71 -13.22
N LEU A 196 20.27 4.19 -13.89
CA LEU A 196 21.65 4.67 -13.73
C LEU A 196 21.85 6.10 -14.25
N ALA A 197 21.04 6.54 -15.22
CA ALA A 197 21.05 7.93 -15.69
C ALA A 197 20.47 8.90 -14.65
N PHE A 198 19.42 8.48 -13.91
CA PHE A 198 18.82 9.29 -12.84
C PHE A 198 19.64 9.25 -11.55
N GLU A 199 20.22 8.09 -11.19
CA GLU A 199 20.91 7.85 -9.93
C GLU A 199 22.31 7.25 -10.17
N PRO A 200 23.24 7.98 -10.81
CA PRO A 200 24.54 7.45 -11.20
C PRO A 200 25.45 7.10 -10.03
N ALA A 201 25.21 7.70 -8.84
CA ALA A 201 25.96 7.53 -7.62
C ALA A 201 25.17 6.76 -6.53
N ALA A 202 24.06 6.10 -6.88
CA ALA A 202 23.33 5.27 -5.92
C ALA A 202 24.22 4.19 -5.30
N ALA A 203 23.95 3.81 -4.06
CA ALA A 203 24.74 2.82 -3.32
C ALA A 203 24.85 1.46 -4.04
N ASP A 204 23.85 1.12 -4.86
CA ASP A 204 23.78 -0.11 -5.65
C ASP A 204 24.19 0.07 -7.13
N ALA A 205 24.57 1.28 -7.57
CA ALA A 205 24.86 1.59 -8.96
C ALA A 205 25.89 0.65 -9.60
N GLU A 206 26.96 0.30 -8.86
CA GLU A 206 27.97 -0.65 -9.35
C GLU A 206 27.43 -2.08 -9.51
N ALA A 207 26.55 -2.51 -8.63
CA ALA A 207 25.90 -3.82 -8.76
C ALA A 207 24.97 -3.83 -9.98
N VAL A 208 24.22 -2.75 -10.19
CA VAL A 208 23.32 -2.59 -11.35
C VAL A 208 24.12 -2.52 -12.66
N ARG A 209 25.27 -1.84 -12.72
CA ARG A 209 26.16 -1.82 -13.93
C ARG A 209 26.65 -3.24 -14.26
N ARG A 210 27.06 -4.02 -13.28
CA ARG A 210 27.48 -5.42 -13.51
C ARG A 210 26.31 -6.26 -14.03
N GLN A 211 25.13 -6.13 -13.45
CA GLN A 211 23.94 -6.83 -13.91
C GLN A 211 23.58 -6.43 -15.34
N LEU A 212 23.65 -5.15 -15.69
CA LEU A 212 23.36 -4.64 -17.02
C LEU A 212 24.34 -5.20 -18.08
N ALA A 213 25.63 -5.31 -17.74
CA ALA A 213 26.62 -5.93 -18.62
C ALA A 213 26.27 -7.40 -18.92
N LEU A 214 25.91 -8.18 -17.88
CA LEU A 214 25.44 -9.55 -18.04
C LEU A 214 24.19 -9.66 -18.91
N ILE A 215 23.20 -8.77 -18.69
CA ILE A 215 21.96 -8.75 -19.46
C ILE A 215 22.24 -8.51 -20.94
N ARG A 216 23.13 -7.59 -21.26
CA ARG A 216 23.53 -7.27 -22.66
C ARG A 216 24.24 -8.44 -23.32
N GLU A 217 25.11 -9.14 -22.58
CA GLU A 217 25.75 -10.35 -23.09
C GLU A 217 24.72 -11.46 -23.39
N LEU A 218 23.80 -11.72 -22.47
CA LEU A 218 22.73 -12.71 -22.65
C LEU A 218 21.81 -12.35 -23.83
N HIS A 219 21.50 -11.05 -24.00
CA HIS A 219 20.71 -10.58 -25.12
C HIS A 219 21.39 -10.79 -26.46
N ALA A 220 22.70 -10.49 -26.54
CA ALA A 220 23.50 -10.69 -27.73
C ALA A 220 23.63 -12.17 -28.15
N ARG A 221 23.65 -13.10 -27.18
CA ARG A 221 23.71 -14.54 -27.46
C ARG A 221 22.39 -15.15 -27.95
N ARG A 222 21.29 -14.45 -27.75
CA ARG A 222 19.94 -14.95 -28.06
C ARG A 222 19.47 -14.48 -29.46
N ASN A 223 20.07 -13.43 -30.00
CA ASN A 223 19.83 -12.90 -31.35
C ASN A 223 20.87 -13.42 -32.34
#